data_44c8fa4c9b2a603535e231ec859263e3
#
_entry.id   44c8fa4c9b2a603535e231ec859263e3
#
_cell.length_a   1.000
_cell.length_b   1.000
_cell.length_c   1.000
_cell.angle_alpha   90.00
_cell.angle_beta   90.00
_cell.angle_gamma   90.00
#
_symmetry.space_group_name_H-M   'P 1'
#
loop_
_entity.id
_entity.type
_entity.pdbx_description
1 polymer ?
#
loop_
_entity_poly.entity_id
_entity_poly.type
_entity_poly.pdbx_seq_one_letter_code
_entity_poly.pdbx_strand_id
1 'polypeptide(L)'
;MVHDLIRSLLVAAISVSFEQHSGVKCKHAPLKCRHETPPTMSQPLSDSAPFFSDDSEAEGPEEQDRVAGHGLEEESASGVSRIRALLTVLILCYINLLNYMDRFTVAGVLPDIEHFFGIDDGKSGLLQTVFICSYMFLAPLFGYLGDRYNRKVIMSVGITFWSLVTLASSFTPKEHFWALLLTRGLVGVGEASYSTIAPTIIADLYVKEKRTNMLSIFYFAIPVGGGLGYIVGSQVSTAAKDWHWALRVTPALGLIAVLLLMFVVKEPKRGAIEARPENHLHQTSWVTDLLVLSKNYSFVLSTFGFTAVAFVTGSLALWAPTFLYRAAVFSGERAPCEDGQCASSDSLIFGAITCITGILGVASGVQASRRLRTRTPRADPLVCAAGLLLSAPFLYLAIVFAEASTVATYIFIFLGEMFLSMNWAIVADILLYVVAPTRRSTAEALQIVISHLLGDAGSPYLIGVISDSLRKSDSFLWQFRSLQLSLLLCSFVAVVGGGFFLATALFIEQDRDRAERYVPTDDEPIVVPKSGRSTRVPVSSVLI
;
A
#
# COMPACT_ATOMS: atom_id res chain seq x y z
N MET A 1 -27.33 -9.53 3.19
CA MET A 1 -26.18 -10.41 2.95
C MET A 1 -24.87 -9.63 2.81
N VAL A 2 -24.70 -8.73 1.81
CA VAL A 2 -23.45 -7.92 1.68
C VAL A 2 -23.27 -6.96 2.87
N HIS A 3 -24.33 -6.30 3.32
CA HIS A 3 -24.30 -5.39 4.47
C HIS A 3 -23.95 -6.12 5.78
N ASP A 4 -24.47 -7.34 5.95
CA ASP A 4 -24.20 -8.15 7.16
C ASP A 4 -22.79 -8.75 7.11
N LEU A 5 -22.29 -9.08 5.92
CA LEU A 5 -20.92 -9.54 5.70
C LEU A 5 -19.89 -8.44 6.00
N ILE A 6 -20.13 -7.22 5.49
CA ILE A 6 -19.27 -6.06 5.77
C ILE A 6 -19.28 -5.71 7.26
N ARG A 7 -20.45 -5.75 7.89
CA ARG A 7 -20.59 -5.51 9.33
C ARG A 7 -19.89 -6.61 10.16
N SER A 8 -20.02 -7.87 9.75
CA SER A 8 -19.33 -8.99 10.40
C SER A 8 -17.82 -8.95 10.19
N LEU A 9 -17.35 -8.54 9.02
CA LEU A 9 -15.90 -8.39 8.73
C LEU A 9 -15.29 -7.20 9.48
N LEU A 10 -16.01 -6.07 9.58
CA LEU A 10 -15.59 -4.93 10.38
C LEU A 10 -15.56 -5.27 11.88
N VAL A 11 -16.58 -5.97 12.37
CA VAL A 11 -16.64 -6.44 13.77
C VAL A 11 -15.58 -7.49 14.02
N ALA A 12 -15.32 -8.42 13.08
CA ALA A 12 -14.26 -9.40 13.21
C ALA A 12 -12.86 -8.77 13.17
N ALA A 13 -12.63 -7.77 12.31
CA ALA A 13 -11.37 -7.02 12.27
C ALA A 13 -11.14 -6.23 13.57
N ILE A 14 -12.19 -5.65 14.13
CA ILE A 14 -12.16 -4.93 15.42
C ILE A 14 -12.04 -5.92 16.57
N SER A 15 -12.74 -7.07 16.54
CA SER A 15 -12.66 -8.10 17.59
C SER A 15 -11.32 -8.84 17.60
N VAL A 16 -10.71 -9.11 16.46
CA VAL A 16 -9.35 -9.68 16.40
C VAL A 16 -8.32 -8.71 16.98
N SER A 17 -8.58 -7.41 16.90
CA SER A 17 -7.81 -6.38 17.62
C SER A 17 -8.10 -6.37 19.14
N PHE A 18 -9.30 -6.79 19.57
CA PHE A 18 -9.75 -6.72 20.97
C PHE A 18 -9.56 -8.02 21.78
N GLU A 19 -9.59 -9.19 21.15
CA GLU A 19 -9.55 -10.49 21.87
C GLU A 19 -8.13 -11.02 22.18
N GLN A 20 -7.06 -10.34 21.79
CA GLN A 20 -5.69 -10.80 22.04
C GLN A 20 -5.08 -10.33 23.39
N HIS A 21 -5.87 -9.77 24.31
CA HIS A 21 -5.40 -9.14 25.54
C HIS A 21 -5.64 -9.89 26.84
N SER A 22 -6.12 -11.11 26.83
CA SER A 22 -6.29 -11.87 28.07
C SER A 22 -5.45 -13.15 28.09
N GLY A 23 -4.34 -13.12 28.77
CA GLY A 23 -3.70 -14.37 29.17
C GLY A 23 -2.20 -14.39 29.45
N VAL A 24 -1.71 -13.69 30.45
CA VAL A 24 -0.49 -14.13 31.17
C VAL A 24 -0.67 -13.93 32.67
N LYS A 25 -0.76 -15.06 33.38
CA LYS A 25 -0.72 -15.11 34.85
C LYS A 25 0.72 -15.11 35.33
N CYS A 26 1.15 -14.09 36.05
CA CYS A 26 2.35 -14.15 36.90
C CYS A 26 1.97 -14.45 38.34
N LYS A 27 2.59 -15.49 38.91
CA LYS A 27 2.54 -15.84 40.34
C LYS A 27 3.76 -15.28 41.09
N HIS A 28 3.46 -14.49 42.13
CA HIS A 28 4.14 -14.32 43.43
C HIS A 28 5.68 -14.41 43.60
N ALA A 29 6.30 -13.42 44.19
CA ALA A 29 6.39 -13.11 45.63
C ALA A 29 7.29 -11.89 45.94
N PRO A 30 7.25 -11.31 47.16
CA PRO A 30 7.67 -9.93 47.43
C PRO A 30 9.05 -9.78 48.07
N LEU A 31 9.76 -8.67 47.85
CA LEU A 31 10.79 -8.18 48.75
C LEU A 31 11.04 -6.66 48.64
N LYS A 32 10.84 -6.08 49.76
CA LYS A 32 11.21 -4.80 50.40
C LYS A 32 12.02 -3.75 49.65
N CYS A 33 11.47 -2.52 49.77
CA CYS A 33 12.07 -1.20 49.51
C CYS A 33 13.37 -0.93 50.30
N ARG A 34 14.31 -0.26 49.66
CA ARG A 34 15.22 0.69 50.30
C ARG A 34 15.49 1.87 49.39
N HIS A 35 15.33 3.06 49.93
CA HIS A 35 15.64 4.36 49.35
C HIS A 35 17.15 4.53 49.15
N GLU A 36 17.57 5.00 47.99
CA GLU A 36 18.74 5.87 47.84
C GLU A 36 18.63 6.67 46.55
N THR A 37 18.85 7.96 46.59
CA THR A 37 18.77 8.98 45.53
C THR A 37 20.11 9.12 44.77
N PRO A 38 20.19 9.88 43.65
CA PRO A 38 20.69 9.41 42.35
C PRO A 38 22.14 9.83 42.02
N PRO A 39 22.65 9.42 40.89
CA PRO A 39 23.12 10.44 39.95
C PRO A 39 22.65 10.21 38.51
N THR A 40 22.44 11.35 37.87
CA THR A 40 22.21 11.60 36.47
C THR A 40 23.06 10.78 35.53
N MET A 41 22.40 10.02 34.66
CA MET A 41 23.01 9.57 33.40
C MET A 41 21.93 9.45 32.32
N SER A 42 22.17 10.12 31.22
CA SER A 42 21.42 10.20 29.99
C SER A 42 21.07 8.81 29.44
N GLN A 43 19.78 8.50 29.33
CA GLN A 43 19.31 7.35 28.54
C GLN A 43 19.17 7.75 27.08
N PRO A 44 19.64 6.95 26.14
CA PRO A 44 19.30 7.13 24.72
C PRO A 44 17.86 6.63 24.50
N LEU A 45 17.03 7.51 23.94
CA LEU A 45 15.69 7.17 23.47
C LEU A 45 15.79 6.17 22.30
N SER A 46 15.38 4.94 22.54
CA SER A 46 15.03 4.00 21.48
C SER A 46 13.54 4.12 21.23
N ASP A 47 13.14 5.05 20.37
CA ASP A 47 11.78 5.13 19.85
C ASP A 47 11.62 4.21 18.62
N SER A 48 11.60 2.90 18.88
CA SER A 48 10.97 1.93 17.97
C SER A 48 9.69 1.43 18.63
N ALA A 49 8.62 2.24 18.55
CA ALA A 49 7.31 1.80 18.98
C ALA A 49 6.81 0.71 18.01
N PRO A 50 6.39 -0.45 18.49
CA PRO A 50 5.78 -1.46 17.65
C PRO A 50 4.42 -0.98 17.15
N PHE A 51 4.07 -1.38 15.94
CA PHE A 51 2.86 -0.99 15.22
C PHE A 51 1.53 -1.35 15.92
N PHE A 52 1.58 -2.13 16.98
CA PHE A 52 0.49 -2.42 17.90
C PHE A 52 1.05 -2.70 19.30
N SER A 53 0.87 -1.79 20.26
CA SER A 53 1.03 -2.07 21.68
C SER A 53 -0.35 -2.25 22.31
N ASP A 54 -0.41 -3.23 23.14
CA ASP A 54 -1.56 -3.78 23.79
C ASP A 54 -1.56 -3.36 25.27
N ASP A 55 -2.39 -2.41 25.64
CA ASP A 55 -2.70 -2.11 27.04
C ASP A 55 -4.21 -1.83 27.16
N SER A 56 -4.96 -2.86 27.56
CA SER A 56 -6.31 -2.70 28.08
C SER A 56 -6.31 -2.99 29.59
N GLU A 57 -5.82 -2.04 30.36
CA GLU A 57 -6.17 -1.94 31.78
C GLU A 57 -7.37 -1.01 31.94
N ALA A 58 -8.28 -1.37 32.85
CA ALA A 58 -9.46 -0.57 33.17
C ALA A 58 -9.04 0.84 33.61
N GLU A 59 -9.41 1.82 32.81
CA GLU A 59 -9.11 3.23 33.02
C GLU A 59 -9.63 3.70 34.38
N GLY A 60 -8.72 3.97 35.32
CA GLY A 60 -9.04 4.66 36.56
C GLY A 60 -9.29 6.16 36.31
N PRO A 61 -9.93 6.88 37.25
CA PRO A 61 -10.28 8.31 37.08
C PRO A 61 -9.09 9.21 36.71
N GLU A 62 -7.89 8.89 37.15
CA GLU A 62 -6.67 9.65 36.83
C GLU A 62 -6.21 9.48 35.38
N GLU A 63 -6.55 8.35 34.74
CA GLU A 63 -6.19 8.06 33.35
C GLU A 63 -7.18 8.73 32.39
N GLN A 64 -8.46 8.82 32.77
CA GLN A 64 -9.47 9.61 32.04
C GLN A 64 -9.11 11.10 32.01
N ASP A 65 -8.58 11.65 33.10
CA ASP A 65 -8.13 13.07 33.14
C ASP A 65 -6.87 13.28 32.31
N ARG A 66 -5.92 12.33 32.25
CA ARG A 66 -4.75 12.41 31.37
C ARG A 66 -5.12 12.30 29.88
N VAL A 67 -6.03 11.38 29.53
CA VAL A 67 -6.55 11.22 28.16
C VAL A 67 -7.35 12.45 27.72
N ALA A 68 -8.13 13.06 28.63
CA ALA A 68 -8.83 14.31 28.38
C ALA A 68 -7.86 15.49 28.22
N GLY A 69 -6.82 15.57 29.05
CA GLY A 69 -5.78 16.59 28.97
C GLY A 69 -4.99 16.52 27.64
N HIS A 70 -4.54 15.35 27.25
CA HIS A 70 -3.86 15.15 25.95
C HIS A 70 -4.77 15.44 24.74
N GLY A 71 -6.07 15.15 24.84
CA GLY A 71 -7.03 15.49 23.80
C GLY A 71 -7.23 16.98 23.59
N LEU A 72 -7.19 17.76 24.67
CA LEU A 72 -7.29 19.23 24.64
C LEU A 72 -6.01 19.87 24.10
N GLU A 73 -4.83 19.32 24.41
CA GLU A 73 -3.54 19.77 23.86
C GLU A 73 -3.46 19.50 22.35
N GLU A 74 -3.86 18.33 21.88
CA GLU A 74 -3.93 18.00 20.44
C GLU A 74 -4.89 18.94 19.68
N GLU A 75 -6.05 19.25 20.27
CA GLU A 75 -7.04 20.17 19.70
C GLU A 75 -6.52 21.60 19.65
N SER A 76 -5.84 22.05 20.68
CA SER A 76 -5.22 23.39 20.74
C SER A 76 -4.07 23.52 19.73
N ALA A 77 -3.24 22.50 19.59
CA ALA A 77 -2.11 22.50 18.67
C ALA A 77 -2.55 22.40 17.20
N SER A 78 -3.39 21.46 16.85
CA SER A 78 -3.87 21.26 15.45
C SER A 78 -4.85 22.35 14.99
N GLY A 79 -5.53 23.02 15.91
CA GLY A 79 -6.62 23.97 15.66
C GLY A 79 -7.89 23.32 15.06
N VAL A 80 -8.02 21.99 15.24
CA VAL A 80 -9.15 21.20 14.74
C VAL A 80 -9.75 20.43 15.91
N SER A 81 -11.08 20.53 16.12
CA SER A 81 -11.75 19.79 17.18
C SER A 81 -11.70 18.27 16.97
N ARG A 82 -11.68 17.51 18.06
CA ARG A 82 -11.56 16.04 18.04
C ARG A 82 -12.58 15.36 17.12
N ILE A 83 -13.84 15.82 17.13
CA ILE A 83 -14.89 15.30 16.25
C ILE A 83 -14.56 15.58 14.77
N ARG A 84 -14.11 16.79 14.45
CA ARG A 84 -13.72 17.13 13.08
C ARG A 84 -12.46 16.40 12.63
N ALA A 85 -11.51 16.16 13.52
CA ALA A 85 -10.33 15.34 13.23
C ALA A 85 -10.74 13.90 12.85
N LEU A 86 -11.62 13.28 13.63
CA LEU A 86 -12.15 11.95 13.31
C LEU A 86 -12.94 11.93 12.00
N LEU A 87 -13.82 12.92 11.77
CA LEU A 87 -14.55 13.04 10.51
C LEU A 87 -13.61 13.24 9.32
N THR A 88 -12.51 13.99 9.50
CA THR A 88 -11.48 14.15 8.47
C THR A 88 -10.86 12.81 8.11
N VAL A 89 -10.46 11.99 9.09
CA VAL A 89 -9.90 10.65 8.82
C VAL A 89 -10.91 9.77 8.11
N LEU A 90 -12.17 9.75 8.55
CA LEU A 90 -13.23 8.97 7.89
C LEU A 90 -13.45 9.39 6.43
N ILE A 91 -13.44 10.70 6.14
CA ILE A 91 -13.53 11.20 4.77
C ILE A 91 -12.31 10.81 3.94
N LEU A 92 -11.11 10.92 4.50
CA LEU A 92 -9.89 10.48 3.83
C LEU A 92 -9.90 8.97 3.58
N CYS A 93 -10.35 8.15 4.53
CA CYS A 93 -10.54 6.71 4.33
C CYS A 93 -11.56 6.42 3.22
N TYR A 94 -12.67 7.14 3.18
CA TYR A 94 -13.67 7.02 2.12
C TYR A 94 -13.08 7.34 0.74
N ILE A 95 -12.31 8.42 0.62
CA ILE A 95 -11.65 8.79 -0.63
C ILE A 95 -10.61 7.73 -1.02
N ASN A 96 -9.84 7.21 -0.05
CA ASN A 96 -8.86 6.15 -0.30
C ASN A 96 -9.51 4.87 -0.80
N LEU A 97 -10.65 4.51 -0.22
CA LEU A 97 -11.45 3.38 -0.67
C LEU A 97 -11.94 3.58 -2.11
N LEU A 98 -12.43 4.78 -2.47
CA LEU A 98 -12.85 5.10 -3.84
C LEU A 98 -11.68 5.05 -4.82
N ASN A 99 -10.51 5.53 -4.42
CA ASN A 99 -9.30 5.51 -5.21
C ASN A 99 -8.92 4.07 -5.62
N TYR A 100 -8.82 3.18 -4.63
CA TYR A 100 -8.51 1.77 -4.92
C TYR A 100 -9.66 1.07 -5.64
N MET A 101 -10.91 1.42 -5.36
CA MET A 101 -12.06 0.89 -6.08
C MET A 101 -12.01 1.25 -7.57
N ASP A 102 -11.69 2.50 -7.94
CA ASP A 102 -11.56 2.93 -9.34
C ASP A 102 -10.43 2.19 -10.06
N ARG A 103 -9.28 2.05 -9.38
CA ARG A 103 -8.11 1.35 -9.90
C ARG A 103 -8.43 -0.07 -10.34
N PHE A 104 -9.18 -0.82 -9.52
CA PHE A 104 -9.49 -2.23 -9.77
C PHE A 104 -10.82 -2.47 -10.51
N THR A 105 -11.66 -1.44 -10.68
CA THR A 105 -12.88 -1.53 -11.50
C THR A 105 -12.55 -1.90 -12.94
N VAL A 106 -11.48 -1.34 -13.52
CA VAL A 106 -11.04 -1.67 -14.88
C VAL A 106 -10.63 -3.14 -15.01
N ALA A 107 -9.93 -3.67 -14.00
CA ALA A 107 -9.56 -5.09 -14.01
C ALA A 107 -10.81 -6.01 -13.87
N GLY A 108 -11.83 -5.55 -13.14
CA GLY A 108 -13.11 -6.26 -12.99
C GLY A 108 -13.94 -6.36 -14.27
N VAL A 109 -13.72 -5.45 -15.22
CA VAL A 109 -14.42 -5.40 -16.53
C VAL A 109 -13.46 -5.58 -17.71
N LEU A 110 -12.22 -6.03 -17.46
CA LEU A 110 -11.21 -6.15 -18.49
C LEU A 110 -11.62 -7.05 -19.67
N PRO A 111 -12.27 -8.22 -19.47
CA PRO A 111 -12.76 -9.02 -20.58
C PRO A 111 -13.76 -8.28 -21.48
N ASP A 112 -14.62 -7.44 -20.90
CA ASP A 112 -15.58 -6.62 -21.67
C ASP A 112 -14.84 -5.57 -22.49
N ILE A 113 -13.81 -4.94 -21.92
CA ILE A 113 -12.97 -3.95 -22.62
C ILE A 113 -12.21 -4.59 -23.78
N GLU A 114 -11.60 -5.78 -23.55
CA GLU A 114 -10.89 -6.55 -24.59
C GLU A 114 -11.79 -6.87 -25.76
N HIS A 115 -12.99 -7.36 -25.47
CA HIS A 115 -13.99 -7.69 -26.49
C HIS A 115 -14.48 -6.44 -27.22
N PHE A 116 -14.75 -5.33 -26.50
CA PHE A 116 -15.27 -4.09 -27.09
C PHE A 116 -14.27 -3.45 -28.07
N PHE A 117 -13.00 -3.33 -27.67
CA PHE A 117 -11.97 -2.69 -28.50
C PHE A 117 -11.27 -3.67 -29.46
N GLY A 118 -11.43 -4.99 -29.27
CA GLY A 118 -10.71 -6.00 -30.05
C GLY A 118 -9.19 -5.91 -29.87
N ILE A 119 -8.74 -5.71 -28.62
CA ILE A 119 -7.32 -5.54 -28.27
C ILE A 119 -6.69 -6.85 -27.80
N ASP A 120 -5.37 -6.91 -27.95
CA ASP A 120 -4.51 -7.99 -27.45
C ASP A 120 -4.16 -7.83 -25.96
N ASP A 121 -3.59 -8.89 -25.38
CA ASP A 121 -3.23 -8.92 -23.96
C ASP A 121 -2.16 -7.86 -23.63
N GLY A 122 -1.21 -7.59 -24.54
CA GLY A 122 -0.22 -6.55 -24.36
C GLY A 122 -0.84 -5.16 -24.22
N LYS A 123 -1.84 -4.83 -25.06
CA LYS A 123 -2.57 -3.55 -24.94
C LYS A 123 -3.43 -3.49 -23.68
N SER A 124 -4.01 -4.58 -23.27
CA SER A 124 -4.75 -4.68 -22.00
C SER A 124 -3.84 -4.40 -20.81
N GLY A 125 -2.64 -4.97 -20.80
CA GLY A 125 -1.62 -4.70 -19.77
C GLY A 125 -1.18 -3.24 -19.71
N LEU A 126 -1.10 -2.54 -20.88
CA LEU A 126 -0.74 -1.11 -20.94
C LEU A 126 -1.71 -0.22 -20.14
N LEU A 127 -2.99 -0.57 -20.02
CA LEU A 127 -3.96 0.22 -19.26
C LEU A 127 -3.52 0.43 -17.81
N GLN A 128 -3.00 -0.61 -17.19
CA GLN A 128 -2.49 -0.53 -15.81
C GLN A 128 -1.11 0.11 -15.76
N THR A 129 -0.22 -0.24 -16.68
CA THR A 129 1.14 0.29 -16.75
C THR A 129 1.18 1.80 -16.89
N VAL A 130 0.42 2.37 -17.85
CA VAL A 130 0.37 3.82 -18.07
C VAL A 130 -0.18 4.56 -16.87
N PHE A 131 -1.19 4.00 -16.21
CA PHE A 131 -1.76 4.53 -14.99
C PHE A 131 -0.70 4.60 -13.85
N ILE A 132 -0.03 3.49 -13.55
CA ILE A 132 0.96 3.44 -12.45
C ILE A 132 2.18 4.31 -12.77
N CYS A 133 2.66 4.32 -14.01
CA CYS A 133 3.75 5.20 -14.43
C CYS A 133 3.41 6.67 -14.21
N SER A 134 2.24 7.13 -14.65
CA SER A 134 1.80 8.51 -14.45
C SER A 134 1.69 8.88 -12.98
N TYR A 135 1.09 8.00 -12.19
CA TYR A 135 1.01 8.13 -10.74
C TYR A 135 2.40 8.28 -10.09
N MET A 136 3.32 7.38 -10.40
CA MET A 136 4.67 7.34 -9.82
C MET A 136 5.50 8.58 -10.18
N PHE A 137 5.47 9.02 -11.44
CA PHE A 137 6.25 10.19 -11.88
C PHE A 137 5.74 11.50 -11.29
N LEU A 138 4.44 11.59 -11.01
CA LEU A 138 3.83 12.82 -10.52
C LEU A 138 3.65 12.87 -9.01
N ALA A 139 3.74 11.75 -8.31
CA ALA A 139 3.66 11.71 -6.85
C ALA A 139 4.69 12.64 -6.16
N PRO A 140 5.97 12.70 -6.56
CA PRO A 140 6.94 13.64 -5.98
C PRO A 140 6.56 15.11 -6.21
N LEU A 141 6.00 15.44 -7.37
CA LEU A 141 5.53 16.80 -7.69
C LEU A 141 4.39 17.21 -6.76
N PHE A 142 3.39 16.33 -6.58
CA PHE A 142 2.26 16.63 -5.69
C PHE A 142 2.66 16.62 -4.20
N GLY A 143 3.62 15.81 -3.79
CA GLY A 143 4.23 15.89 -2.47
C GLY A 143 4.84 17.28 -2.24
N TYR A 144 5.66 17.77 -3.18
CA TYR A 144 6.26 19.10 -3.12
C TYR A 144 5.22 20.24 -3.09
N LEU A 145 4.16 20.14 -3.92
CA LEU A 145 3.06 21.11 -3.91
C LEU A 145 2.28 21.06 -2.60
N GLY A 146 2.03 19.85 -2.07
CA GLY A 146 1.37 19.62 -0.79
C GLY A 146 2.09 20.25 0.39
N ASP A 147 3.41 20.34 0.35
CA ASP A 147 4.21 20.99 1.39
C ASP A 147 4.12 22.52 1.34
N ARG A 148 3.81 23.11 0.20
CA ARG A 148 3.86 24.57 -0.01
C ARG A 148 2.51 25.26 -0.14
N TYR A 149 1.53 24.57 -0.69
CA TYR A 149 0.20 25.12 -0.97
C TYR A 149 -0.87 24.46 -0.11
N ASN A 150 -2.10 24.99 -0.18
CA ASN A 150 -3.23 24.45 0.56
C ASN A 150 -3.56 23.01 0.11
N ARG A 151 -3.30 22.05 1.00
CA ARG A 151 -3.47 20.62 0.74
C ARG A 151 -4.90 20.22 0.39
N LYS A 152 -5.87 20.84 1.06
CA LYS A 152 -7.30 20.61 0.80
C LYS A 152 -7.68 21.00 -0.62
N VAL A 153 -7.18 22.14 -1.14
CA VAL A 153 -7.45 22.60 -2.50
C VAL A 153 -6.81 21.66 -3.53
N ILE A 154 -5.53 21.28 -3.33
CA ILE A 154 -4.83 20.38 -4.24
C ILE A 154 -5.57 19.04 -4.36
N MET A 155 -5.93 18.43 -3.23
CA MET A 155 -6.70 17.18 -3.23
C MET A 155 -8.07 17.35 -3.90
N SER A 156 -8.80 18.44 -3.60
CA SER A 156 -10.11 18.66 -4.20
C SER A 156 -10.04 18.81 -5.72
N VAL A 157 -9.07 19.58 -6.22
CA VAL A 157 -8.82 19.72 -7.67
C VAL A 157 -8.42 18.38 -8.28
N GLY A 158 -7.53 17.63 -7.65
CA GLY A 158 -7.08 16.34 -8.15
C GLY A 158 -8.19 15.29 -8.18
N ILE A 159 -9.03 15.20 -7.14
CA ILE A 159 -10.16 14.26 -7.10
C ILE A 159 -11.21 14.65 -8.14
N THR A 160 -11.49 15.96 -8.31
CA THR A 160 -12.40 16.44 -9.35
C THR A 160 -11.86 16.09 -10.73
N PHE A 161 -10.57 16.36 -10.98
CA PHE A 161 -9.90 16.03 -12.24
C PHE A 161 -9.97 14.53 -12.53
N TRP A 162 -9.54 13.67 -11.57
CA TRP A 162 -9.64 12.23 -11.67
C TRP A 162 -11.07 11.77 -12.00
N SER A 163 -12.08 12.25 -11.24
CA SER A 163 -13.48 11.87 -11.44
C SER A 163 -13.98 12.27 -12.84
N LEU A 164 -13.65 13.48 -13.32
CA LEU A 164 -14.04 13.92 -14.66
C LEU A 164 -13.36 13.10 -15.76
N VAL A 165 -12.08 12.77 -15.60
CA VAL A 165 -11.33 11.96 -16.57
C VAL A 165 -11.86 10.52 -16.60
N THR A 166 -12.16 9.93 -15.44
CA THR A 166 -12.78 8.59 -15.36
C THR A 166 -14.18 8.61 -16.01
N LEU A 167 -14.96 9.65 -15.77
CA LEU A 167 -16.25 9.80 -16.44
C LEU A 167 -16.07 9.94 -17.96
N ALA A 168 -15.11 10.74 -18.42
CA ALA A 168 -14.81 10.93 -19.84
C ALA A 168 -14.37 9.60 -20.50
N SER A 169 -13.62 8.76 -19.80
CA SER A 169 -13.20 7.45 -20.30
C SER A 169 -14.38 6.54 -20.62
N SER A 170 -15.51 6.71 -19.91
CA SER A 170 -16.73 5.96 -20.16
C SER A 170 -17.49 6.33 -21.45
N PHE A 171 -17.01 7.31 -22.19
CA PHE A 171 -17.59 7.72 -23.49
C PHE A 171 -16.63 7.43 -24.65
N THR A 172 -15.57 6.65 -24.42
CA THR A 172 -14.56 6.36 -25.46
C THR A 172 -15.16 5.48 -26.56
N PRO A 173 -15.15 5.92 -27.85
CA PRO A 173 -15.66 5.13 -28.97
C PRO A 173 -14.76 3.92 -29.26
N LYS A 174 -15.35 2.88 -29.86
CA LYS A 174 -14.69 1.59 -30.17
C LYS A 174 -13.39 1.75 -30.99
N GLU A 175 -13.34 2.73 -31.89
CA GLU A 175 -12.19 2.94 -32.78
C GLU A 175 -11.01 3.65 -32.11
N HIS A 176 -11.19 4.17 -30.88
CA HIS A 176 -10.23 5.06 -30.22
C HIS A 176 -9.70 4.49 -28.90
N PHE A 177 -9.17 3.27 -28.90
CA PHE A 177 -8.54 2.68 -27.72
C PHE A 177 -7.46 3.57 -27.08
N TRP A 178 -6.70 4.30 -27.90
CA TRP A 178 -5.70 5.24 -27.42
C TRP A 178 -6.27 6.33 -26.49
N ALA A 179 -7.54 6.72 -26.68
CA ALA A 179 -8.19 7.71 -25.83
C ALA A 179 -8.48 7.12 -24.43
N LEU A 180 -8.88 5.84 -24.35
CA LEU A 180 -8.99 5.12 -23.07
C LEU A 180 -7.62 5.02 -22.38
N LEU A 181 -6.57 4.71 -23.13
CA LEU A 181 -5.21 4.63 -22.59
C LEU A 181 -4.74 5.98 -22.05
N LEU A 182 -4.97 7.07 -22.79
CA LEU A 182 -4.64 8.43 -22.36
C LEU A 182 -5.40 8.81 -21.08
N THR A 183 -6.70 8.54 -21.02
CA THR A 183 -7.49 8.84 -19.83
C THR A 183 -7.01 8.04 -18.63
N ARG A 184 -6.59 6.77 -18.80
CA ARG A 184 -5.98 6.00 -17.71
C ARG A 184 -4.71 6.65 -17.17
N GLY A 185 -3.83 7.16 -18.04
CA GLY A 185 -2.68 7.95 -17.63
C GLY A 185 -3.06 9.21 -16.84
N LEU A 186 -4.07 9.95 -17.33
CA LEU A 186 -4.56 11.15 -16.64
C LEU A 186 -5.23 10.86 -15.30
N VAL A 187 -5.89 9.72 -15.13
CA VAL A 187 -6.42 9.26 -13.83
C VAL A 187 -5.29 9.12 -12.83
N GLY A 188 -4.15 8.53 -13.23
CA GLY A 188 -2.96 8.40 -12.36
C GLY A 188 -2.43 9.75 -11.87
N VAL A 189 -2.53 10.83 -12.69
CA VAL A 189 -2.19 12.20 -12.28
C VAL A 189 -3.08 12.67 -11.12
N GLY A 190 -4.39 12.49 -11.26
CA GLY A 190 -5.36 12.89 -10.23
C GLY A 190 -5.17 12.13 -8.92
N GLU A 191 -4.97 10.82 -9.00
CA GLU A 191 -4.73 9.97 -7.82
C GLU A 191 -3.44 10.33 -7.08
N ALA A 192 -2.37 10.68 -7.79
CA ALA A 192 -1.10 11.11 -7.19
C ALA A 192 -1.27 12.31 -6.27
N SER A 193 -2.17 13.23 -6.59
CA SER A 193 -2.43 14.44 -5.80
C SER A 193 -3.06 14.13 -4.43
N TYR A 194 -3.82 13.05 -4.34
CA TYR A 194 -4.48 12.65 -3.11
C TYR A 194 -3.60 11.74 -2.25
N SER A 195 -3.05 10.67 -2.84
CA SER A 195 -2.35 9.61 -2.11
C SER A 195 -1.08 10.09 -1.40
N THR A 196 -0.42 11.12 -1.93
CA THR A 196 0.77 11.72 -1.31
C THR A 196 0.42 12.68 -0.17
N ILE A 197 -0.75 13.33 -0.21
CA ILE A 197 -1.12 14.39 0.72
C ILE A 197 -1.98 13.86 1.89
N ALA A 198 -2.88 12.91 1.66
CA ALA A 198 -3.81 12.44 2.68
C ALA A 198 -3.12 11.88 3.96
N PRO A 199 -2.06 11.06 3.88
CA PRO A 199 -1.35 10.59 5.06
C PRO A 199 -0.72 11.73 5.86
N THR A 200 -0.24 12.81 5.21
CA THR A 200 0.36 13.96 5.90
C THR A 200 -0.65 14.75 6.71
N ILE A 201 -1.91 14.83 6.25
CA ILE A 201 -2.99 15.44 7.03
C ILE A 201 -3.29 14.62 8.28
N ILE A 202 -3.33 13.28 8.18
CA ILE A 202 -3.52 12.40 9.34
C ILE A 202 -2.36 12.55 10.32
N ALA A 203 -1.13 12.66 9.82
CA ALA A 203 0.06 12.86 10.64
C ALA A 203 0.03 14.19 11.41
N ASP A 204 -0.56 15.25 10.85
CA ASP A 204 -0.72 16.54 11.50
C ASP A 204 -1.93 16.62 12.46
N LEU A 205 -2.84 15.62 12.44
CA LEU A 205 -4.00 15.56 13.34
C LEU A 205 -3.75 14.73 14.60
N TYR A 206 -2.83 13.77 14.55
CA TYR A 206 -2.59 12.80 15.63
C TYR A 206 -1.11 12.58 15.87
N VAL A 207 -0.75 12.22 17.11
CA VAL A 207 0.62 11.91 17.53
C VAL A 207 0.76 10.46 17.98
N LYS A 208 2.01 9.97 17.95
CA LYS A 208 2.42 8.65 18.51
C LYS A 208 1.47 7.52 18.09
N GLU A 209 0.97 6.75 19.05
CA GLU A 209 0.11 5.57 18.84
C GLU A 209 -1.20 5.90 18.12
N LYS A 210 -1.84 7.04 18.45
CA LYS A 210 -3.07 7.45 17.77
C LYS A 210 -2.83 7.71 16.29
N ARG A 211 -1.69 8.30 15.91
CA ARG A 211 -1.28 8.49 14.51
C ARG A 211 -1.18 7.15 13.80
N THR A 212 -0.45 6.21 14.40
CA THR A 212 -0.27 4.87 13.84
C THR A 212 -1.60 4.15 13.63
N ASN A 213 -2.49 4.22 14.62
CA ASN A 213 -3.82 3.61 14.53
C ASN A 213 -4.66 4.24 13.42
N MET A 214 -4.68 5.57 13.30
CA MET A 214 -5.44 6.28 12.26
C MET A 214 -4.88 6.02 10.85
N LEU A 215 -3.56 5.96 10.69
CA LEU A 215 -2.91 5.58 9.44
C LEU A 215 -3.20 4.11 9.09
N SER A 216 -3.22 3.22 10.07
CA SER A 216 -3.60 1.81 9.84
C SER A 216 -5.02 1.69 9.31
N ILE A 217 -5.98 2.39 9.92
CA ILE A 217 -7.36 2.44 9.44
C ILE A 217 -7.42 2.99 8.00
N PHE A 218 -6.66 4.04 7.72
CA PHE A 218 -6.55 4.61 6.38
C PHE A 218 -6.02 3.60 5.36
N TYR A 219 -4.98 2.85 5.69
CA TYR A 219 -4.40 1.86 4.80
C TYR A 219 -5.24 0.58 4.68
N PHE A 220 -6.10 0.26 5.64
CA PHE A 220 -7.08 -0.83 5.49
C PHE A 220 -8.09 -0.58 4.35
N ALA A 221 -8.28 0.66 3.93
CA ALA A 221 -9.08 0.97 2.74
C ALA A 221 -8.49 0.40 1.44
N ILE A 222 -7.19 0.03 1.40
CA ILE A 222 -6.51 -0.50 0.21
C ILE A 222 -7.09 -1.86 -0.22
N PRO A 223 -6.98 -2.93 0.59
CA PRO A 223 -7.50 -4.24 0.19
C PRO A 223 -9.03 -4.23 0.07
N VAL A 224 -9.73 -3.45 0.90
CA VAL A 224 -11.20 -3.35 0.83
C VAL A 224 -11.62 -2.62 -0.45
N GLY A 225 -11.00 -1.50 -0.78
CA GLY A 225 -11.27 -0.75 -2.01
C GLY A 225 -10.93 -1.56 -3.25
N GLY A 226 -9.79 -2.25 -3.26
CA GLY A 226 -9.39 -3.15 -4.35
C GLY A 226 -10.42 -4.25 -4.61
N GLY A 227 -10.78 -5.00 -3.57
CA GLY A 227 -11.81 -6.05 -3.70
C GLY A 227 -13.18 -5.51 -4.13
N LEU A 228 -13.60 -4.35 -3.59
CA LEU A 228 -14.83 -3.69 -4.03
C LEU A 228 -14.76 -3.23 -5.49
N GLY A 229 -13.59 -2.85 -5.99
CA GLY A 229 -13.40 -2.50 -7.40
C GLY A 229 -13.76 -3.64 -8.35
N TYR A 230 -13.27 -4.83 -8.09
CA TYR A 230 -13.66 -6.03 -8.87
C TYR A 230 -15.16 -6.31 -8.77
N ILE A 231 -15.72 -6.25 -7.55
CA ILE A 231 -17.13 -6.54 -7.29
C ILE A 231 -18.02 -5.51 -8.00
N VAL A 232 -17.78 -4.22 -7.78
CA VAL A 232 -18.59 -3.13 -8.36
C VAL A 232 -18.44 -3.12 -9.87
N GLY A 233 -17.20 -3.26 -10.39
CA GLY A 233 -16.95 -3.34 -11.82
C GLY A 233 -17.79 -4.42 -12.49
N SER A 234 -17.66 -5.66 -12.05
CA SER A 234 -18.36 -6.80 -12.66
C SER A 234 -19.88 -6.75 -12.44
N GLN A 235 -20.36 -6.40 -11.25
CA GLN A 235 -21.80 -6.41 -10.95
C GLN A 235 -22.56 -5.28 -11.65
N VAL A 236 -21.95 -4.08 -11.73
CA VAL A 236 -22.55 -2.94 -12.43
C VAL A 236 -22.58 -3.20 -13.94
N SER A 237 -21.47 -3.73 -14.51
CA SER A 237 -21.43 -4.13 -15.92
C SER A 237 -22.53 -5.15 -16.25
N THR A 238 -22.68 -6.19 -15.42
CA THR A 238 -23.74 -7.21 -15.59
C THR A 238 -25.15 -6.62 -15.48
N ALA A 239 -25.40 -5.79 -14.47
CA ALA A 239 -26.72 -5.22 -14.21
C ALA A 239 -27.16 -4.22 -15.30
N ALA A 240 -26.21 -3.38 -15.75
CA ALA A 240 -26.46 -2.38 -16.77
C ALA A 240 -26.36 -2.95 -18.20
N LYS A 241 -25.85 -4.17 -18.36
CA LYS A 241 -25.52 -4.80 -19.65
C LYS A 241 -24.54 -3.99 -20.50
N ASP A 242 -23.73 -3.17 -19.84
CA ASP A 242 -22.76 -2.31 -20.48
C ASP A 242 -21.65 -1.94 -19.47
N TRP A 243 -20.41 -2.29 -19.79
CA TRP A 243 -19.25 -2.06 -18.94
C TRP A 243 -18.94 -0.57 -18.69
N HIS A 244 -19.37 0.34 -19.59
CA HIS A 244 -19.17 1.76 -19.42
C HIS A 244 -19.81 2.32 -18.13
N TRP A 245 -20.90 1.69 -17.67
CA TRP A 245 -21.55 2.09 -16.42
C TRP A 245 -20.67 1.79 -15.18
N ALA A 246 -19.83 0.78 -15.23
CA ALA A 246 -18.88 0.51 -14.14
C ALA A 246 -17.94 1.71 -13.90
N LEU A 247 -17.47 2.34 -14.98
CA LEU A 247 -16.63 3.55 -14.89
C LEU A 247 -17.37 4.82 -14.47
N ARG A 248 -18.70 4.83 -14.43
CA ARG A 248 -19.52 5.99 -14.03
C ARG A 248 -19.82 6.01 -12.54
N VAL A 249 -19.66 4.87 -11.84
CA VAL A 249 -19.96 4.77 -10.40
C VAL A 249 -18.97 5.59 -9.57
N THR A 250 -17.67 5.42 -9.80
CA THR A 250 -16.63 6.09 -9.01
C THR A 250 -16.64 7.60 -9.16
N PRO A 251 -16.86 8.21 -10.36
CA PRO A 251 -17.04 9.66 -10.48
C PRO A 251 -18.25 10.21 -9.73
N ALA A 252 -19.36 9.50 -9.72
CA ALA A 252 -20.55 9.92 -8.95
C ALA A 252 -20.26 9.96 -7.44
N LEU A 253 -19.61 8.93 -6.91
CA LEU A 253 -19.16 8.88 -5.53
C LEU A 253 -18.01 9.87 -5.24
N GLY A 254 -17.15 10.12 -6.23
CA GLY A 254 -16.08 11.11 -6.17
C GLY A 254 -16.59 12.54 -6.02
N LEU A 255 -17.71 12.89 -6.65
CA LEU A 255 -18.35 14.19 -6.45
C LEU A 255 -18.78 14.38 -4.98
N ILE A 256 -19.36 13.35 -4.36
CA ILE A 256 -19.71 13.36 -2.93
C ILE A 256 -18.44 13.54 -2.09
N ALA A 257 -17.36 12.85 -2.43
CA ALA A 257 -16.07 12.98 -1.75
C ALA A 257 -15.51 14.40 -1.80
N VAL A 258 -15.58 15.07 -2.96
CA VAL A 258 -15.14 16.47 -3.11
C VAL A 258 -15.99 17.40 -2.25
N LEU A 259 -17.31 17.23 -2.23
CA LEU A 259 -18.20 18.03 -1.40
C LEU A 259 -17.89 17.85 0.09
N LEU A 260 -17.71 16.60 0.55
CA LEU A 260 -17.31 16.30 1.93
C LEU A 260 -15.96 16.92 2.27
N LEU A 261 -14.98 16.80 1.37
CA LEU A 261 -13.65 17.38 1.55
C LEU A 261 -13.73 18.91 1.65
N MET A 262 -14.49 19.55 0.79
CA MET A 262 -14.59 21.02 0.75
C MET A 262 -15.36 21.61 1.94
N PHE A 263 -16.43 20.98 2.40
CA PHE A 263 -17.30 21.56 3.42
C PHE A 263 -16.99 21.08 4.85
N VAL A 264 -16.52 19.83 5.01
CA VAL A 264 -16.32 19.23 6.35
C VAL A 264 -14.88 19.29 6.79
N VAL A 265 -13.92 18.97 5.89
CA VAL A 265 -12.51 18.90 6.24
C VAL A 265 -11.94 20.30 6.44
N LYS A 266 -11.30 20.51 7.61
CA LYS A 266 -10.51 21.70 7.92
C LYS A 266 -9.04 21.31 7.86
N GLU A 267 -8.23 22.07 7.12
CA GLU A 267 -6.78 21.84 7.04
C GLU A 267 -6.14 22.08 8.42
N PRO A 268 -5.42 21.08 9.01
CA PRO A 268 -4.70 21.27 10.26
C PRO A 268 -3.48 22.17 10.04
N LYS A 269 -3.03 22.82 11.11
CA LYS A 269 -1.76 23.55 11.06
C LYS A 269 -0.62 22.55 10.89
N ARG A 270 0.27 22.80 9.92
CA ARG A 270 1.39 21.91 9.59
C ARG A 270 2.38 21.84 10.73
N GLY A 271 2.79 20.62 11.10
CA GLY A 271 3.81 20.39 12.12
C GLY A 271 3.51 20.92 13.51
N ALA A 272 2.30 21.45 13.75
CA ALA A 272 1.96 22.13 15.01
C ALA A 272 1.97 21.18 16.22
N ILE A 273 1.75 19.89 16.01
CA ILE A 273 1.72 18.89 17.07
C ILE A 273 3.13 18.33 17.34
N GLU A 274 4.06 18.43 16.37
CA GLU A 274 5.46 17.98 16.50
C GLU A 274 6.43 19.09 16.88
N ALA A 275 5.99 20.18 17.52
CA ALA A 275 6.88 21.28 17.96
C ALA A 275 7.99 20.75 18.90
N ARG A 276 8.91 19.95 18.35
CA ARG A 276 10.23 19.67 18.95
C ARG A 276 11.14 20.84 18.62
N PRO A 277 11.99 21.31 19.56
CA PRO A 277 13.08 22.19 19.20
C PRO A 277 13.88 21.49 18.09
N GLU A 278 14.04 22.16 16.96
CA GLU A 278 14.80 21.70 15.80
C GLU A 278 16.23 21.37 16.26
N ASN A 279 16.47 20.10 16.62
CA ASN A 279 17.79 19.56 16.44
C ASN A 279 17.95 19.49 14.92
N HIS A 280 18.74 20.41 14.36
CA HIS A 280 19.10 20.46 12.97
C HIS A 280 19.70 19.09 12.58
N LEU A 281 18.88 18.17 12.10
CA LEU A 281 19.32 16.97 11.45
C LEU A 281 20.07 17.43 10.21
N HIS A 282 21.39 17.28 10.20
CA HIS A 282 22.23 17.63 9.07
C HIS A 282 21.71 16.89 7.83
N GLN A 283 21.17 17.64 6.87
CA GLN A 283 20.72 17.11 5.60
C GLN A 283 21.94 16.83 4.72
N THR A 284 22.20 15.58 4.45
CA THR A 284 23.25 15.14 3.51
C THR A 284 22.84 15.35 2.06
N SER A 285 23.83 15.33 1.15
CA SER A 285 23.53 15.39 -0.28
C SER A 285 22.77 14.16 -0.75
N TRP A 286 21.73 14.36 -1.56
CA TRP A 286 20.92 13.27 -2.12
C TRP A 286 21.76 12.20 -2.84
N VAL A 287 22.83 12.62 -3.55
CA VAL A 287 23.76 11.69 -4.21
C VAL A 287 24.56 10.88 -3.19
N THR A 288 24.96 11.50 -2.08
CA THR A 288 25.65 10.81 -0.98
C THR A 288 24.74 9.77 -0.34
N ASP A 289 23.47 10.12 -0.12
CA ASP A 289 22.48 9.20 0.44
C ASP A 289 22.26 7.98 -0.48
N LEU A 290 22.12 8.19 -1.78
CA LEU A 290 22.01 7.10 -2.75
C LEU A 290 23.23 6.18 -2.73
N LEU A 291 24.45 6.74 -2.65
CA LEU A 291 25.69 5.94 -2.59
C LEU A 291 25.80 5.15 -1.28
N VAL A 292 25.36 5.72 -0.17
CA VAL A 292 25.34 5.02 1.12
C VAL A 292 24.29 3.91 1.11
N LEU A 293 23.08 4.20 0.63
CA LEU A 293 21.97 3.23 0.54
C LEU A 293 22.33 2.06 -0.39
N SER A 294 23.03 2.32 -1.51
CA SER A 294 23.45 1.26 -2.42
C SER A 294 24.49 0.28 -1.82
N LYS A 295 25.18 0.69 -0.75
CA LYS A 295 26.12 -0.14 0.01
C LYS A 295 25.49 -0.86 1.21
N ASN A 296 24.23 -0.58 1.51
CA ASN A 296 23.47 -1.27 2.54
C ASN A 296 22.83 -2.51 1.93
N TYR A 297 23.45 -3.67 2.14
CA TYR A 297 22.98 -4.92 1.53
C TYR A 297 21.58 -5.31 1.97
N SER A 298 21.22 -5.10 3.23
CA SER A 298 19.89 -5.41 3.73
C SER A 298 18.82 -4.55 3.06
N PHE A 299 19.09 -3.25 2.86
CA PHE A 299 18.19 -2.36 2.13
C PHE A 299 18.04 -2.78 0.67
N VAL A 300 19.14 -3.02 -0.04
CA VAL A 300 19.12 -3.39 -1.47
C VAL A 300 18.38 -4.72 -1.69
N LEU A 301 18.73 -5.75 -0.91
CA LEU A 301 18.14 -7.08 -1.06
C LEU A 301 16.66 -7.08 -0.66
N SER A 302 16.27 -6.40 0.43
CA SER A 302 14.86 -6.29 0.81
C SER A 302 14.03 -5.49 -0.21
N THR A 303 14.64 -4.48 -0.86
CA THR A 303 14.00 -3.74 -1.96
C THR A 303 13.72 -4.66 -3.16
N PHE A 304 14.67 -5.49 -3.57
CA PHE A 304 14.42 -6.48 -4.64
C PHE A 304 13.42 -7.56 -4.22
N GLY A 305 13.44 -7.99 -2.96
CA GLY A 305 12.41 -8.87 -2.42
C GLY A 305 11.01 -8.24 -2.49
N PHE A 306 10.89 -6.98 -2.11
CA PHE A 306 9.64 -6.24 -2.19
C PHE A 306 9.21 -5.95 -3.64
N THR A 307 10.16 -5.70 -4.53
CA THR A 307 9.90 -5.60 -5.98
C THR A 307 9.24 -6.87 -6.52
N ALA A 308 9.68 -8.05 -6.06
CA ALA A 308 9.04 -9.30 -6.43
C ALA A 308 7.61 -9.42 -5.89
N VAL A 309 7.35 -8.98 -4.64
CA VAL A 309 5.99 -8.88 -4.10
C VAL A 309 5.12 -7.98 -4.99
N ALA A 310 5.61 -6.77 -5.32
CA ALA A 310 4.91 -5.81 -6.15
C ALA A 310 4.65 -6.35 -7.57
N PHE A 311 5.63 -7.06 -8.15
CA PHE A 311 5.49 -7.70 -9.47
C PHE A 311 4.34 -8.72 -9.49
N VAL A 312 4.32 -9.64 -8.52
CA VAL A 312 3.30 -10.68 -8.42
C VAL A 312 1.93 -10.07 -8.16
N THR A 313 1.84 -9.13 -7.21
CA THR A 313 0.60 -8.43 -6.88
C THR A 313 0.07 -7.65 -8.09
N GLY A 314 0.91 -6.88 -8.78
CA GLY A 314 0.51 -6.07 -9.93
C GLY A 314 0.04 -6.92 -11.12
N SER A 315 0.72 -8.04 -11.38
CA SER A 315 0.30 -8.97 -12.43
C SER A 315 -1.06 -9.59 -12.12
N LEU A 316 -1.23 -10.14 -10.91
CA LEU A 316 -2.47 -10.80 -10.50
C LEU A 316 -3.63 -9.80 -10.38
N ALA A 317 -3.36 -8.59 -9.93
CA ALA A 317 -4.37 -7.55 -9.79
C ALA A 317 -5.09 -7.22 -11.11
N LEU A 318 -4.39 -7.27 -12.24
CA LEU A 318 -5.01 -7.07 -13.54
C LEU A 318 -5.52 -8.36 -14.16
N TRP A 319 -4.70 -9.42 -14.13
CA TRP A 319 -4.92 -10.61 -14.95
C TRP A 319 -5.76 -11.70 -14.28
N ALA A 320 -5.85 -11.75 -12.94
CA ALA A 320 -6.55 -12.85 -12.28
C ALA A 320 -8.05 -12.93 -12.66
N PRO A 321 -8.84 -11.84 -12.69
CA PRO A 321 -10.23 -11.93 -13.14
C PRO A 321 -10.38 -12.42 -14.57
N THR A 322 -9.56 -11.91 -15.50
CA THR A 322 -9.56 -12.32 -16.91
C THR A 322 -9.12 -13.77 -17.06
N PHE A 323 -8.12 -14.21 -16.31
CA PHE A 323 -7.67 -15.60 -16.31
C PHE A 323 -8.75 -16.55 -15.83
N LEU A 324 -9.43 -16.24 -14.73
CA LEU A 324 -10.53 -17.04 -14.19
C LEU A 324 -11.70 -17.12 -15.19
N TYR A 325 -12.04 -15.99 -15.82
CA TYR A 325 -13.05 -15.98 -16.87
C TYR A 325 -12.66 -16.90 -18.05
N ARG A 326 -11.43 -16.78 -18.57
CA ARG A 326 -10.94 -17.62 -19.67
C ARG A 326 -10.86 -19.10 -19.26
N ALA A 327 -10.53 -19.41 -18.02
CA ALA A 327 -10.55 -20.78 -17.48
C ALA A 327 -11.97 -21.36 -17.46
N ALA A 328 -12.97 -20.61 -16.97
CA ALA A 328 -14.36 -21.04 -16.91
C ALA A 328 -14.98 -21.29 -18.30
N VAL A 329 -14.60 -20.48 -19.30
CA VAL A 329 -15.02 -20.72 -20.68
C VAL A 329 -14.30 -21.93 -21.27
N PHE A 330 -13.01 -22.12 -20.99
CA PHE A 330 -12.23 -23.25 -21.46
C PHE A 330 -12.73 -24.60 -20.89
N SER A 331 -13.08 -24.62 -19.59
CA SER A 331 -13.65 -25.81 -18.93
C SER A 331 -15.10 -26.14 -19.38
N GLY A 332 -15.75 -25.23 -20.13
CA GLY A 332 -17.15 -25.38 -20.55
C GLY A 332 -18.18 -25.03 -19.47
N GLU A 333 -17.73 -24.51 -18.32
CA GLU A 333 -18.63 -24.03 -17.25
C GLU A 333 -19.40 -22.77 -17.67
N ARG A 334 -18.88 -22.07 -18.69
CA ARG A 334 -19.45 -20.81 -19.20
C ARG A 334 -19.38 -20.74 -20.72
N ALA A 335 -20.37 -20.11 -21.35
CA ALA A 335 -20.32 -19.75 -22.75
C ALA A 335 -19.35 -18.57 -22.98
N PRO A 336 -18.67 -18.51 -24.13
CA PRO A 336 -17.92 -17.30 -24.55
C PRO A 336 -18.84 -16.09 -24.59
N CYS A 337 -18.24 -14.88 -24.47
CA CYS A 337 -19.00 -13.65 -24.56
C CYS A 337 -19.74 -13.54 -25.90
N GLU A 338 -21.05 -13.52 -25.81
CA GLU A 338 -21.94 -13.10 -26.88
C GLU A 338 -22.56 -11.79 -26.46
N ASP A 339 -22.68 -10.81 -27.37
CA ASP A 339 -23.29 -9.49 -27.14
C ASP A 339 -22.60 -8.57 -26.11
N GLY A 340 -21.29 -8.70 -25.90
CA GLY A 340 -20.53 -7.74 -25.09
C GLY A 340 -20.74 -7.83 -23.56
N GLN A 341 -21.21 -8.97 -23.07
CA GLN A 341 -21.37 -9.24 -21.63
C GLN A 341 -20.42 -10.35 -21.18
N CYS A 342 -19.19 -9.95 -20.79
CA CYS A 342 -18.16 -10.86 -20.31
C CYS A 342 -18.01 -10.86 -18.79
N ALA A 343 -18.67 -9.94 -18.10
CA ALA A 343 -18.55 -9.82 -16.65
C ALA A 343 -19.01 -11.08 -15.93
N SER A 344 -18.19 -11.54 -15.00
CA SER A 344 -18.34 -12.85 -14.38
C SER A 344 -18.53 -12.77 -12.87
N SER A 345 -19.23 -13.77 -12.29
CA SER A 345 -19.26 -14.00 -10.84
C SER A 345 -17.86 -14.26 -10.26
N ASP A 346 -16.89 -14.64 -11.12
CA ASP A 346 -15.52 -14.92 -10.72
C ASP A 346 -14.81 -13.67 -10.21
N SER A 347 -15.05 -12.51 -10.83
CA SER A 347 -14.54 -11.22 -10.34
C SER A 347 -15.12 -10.86 -8.96
N LEU A 348 -16.37 -11.22 -8.67
CA LEU A 348 -16.97 -11.03 -7.35
C LEU A 348 -16.29 -11.90 -6.30
N ILE A 349 -16.08 -13.18 -6.59
CA ILE A 349 -15.45 -14.13 -5.68
C ILE A 349 -13.99 -13.74 -5.48
N PHE A 350 -13.27 -13.41 -6.56
CA PHE A 350 -11.89 -12.93 -6.48
C PHE A 350 -11.76 -11.65 -5.64
N GLY A 351 -12.65 -10.66 -5.84
CA GLY A 351 -12.67 -9.45 -5.04
C GLY A 351 -12.92 -9.71 -3.55
N ALA A 352 -13.81 -10.64 -3.21
CA ALA A 352 -14.05 -11.05 -1.83
C ALA A 352 -12.82 -11.75 -1.23
N ILE A 353 -12.15 -12.62 -1.99
CA ILE A 353 -10.89 -13.26 -1.58
C ILE A 353 -9.84 -12.20 -1.30
N THR A 354 -9.61 -11.27 -2.22
CA THR A 354 -8.60 -10.20 -2.08
C THR A 354 -8.84 -9.34 -0.82
N CYS A 355 -10.10 -8.98 -0.53
CA CYS A 355 -10.44 -8.26 0.72
C CYS A 355 -10.02 -9.05 1.96
N ILE A 356 -10.41 -10.32 2.03
CA ILE A 356 -10.19 -11.15 3.22
C ILE A 356 -8.70 -11.47 3.37
N THR A 357 -8.04 -11.89 2.30
CA THR A 357 -6.62 -12.28 2.33
C THR A 357 -5.70 -11.10 2.59
N GLY A 358 -6.04 -9.90 2.10
CA GLY A 358 -5.29 -8.69 2.38
C GLY A 358 -5.26 -8.38 3.88
N ILE A 359 -6.41 -8.44 4.54
CA ILE A 359 -6.51 -8.20 6.00
C ILE A 359 -5.82 -9.31 6.79
N LEU A 360 -6.20 -10.57 6.53
CA LEU A 360 -5.67 -11.72 7.27
C LEU A 360 -4.17 -11.93 7.04
N GLY A 361 -3.70 -11.69 5.80
CA GLY A 361 -2.30 -11.84 5.44
C GLY A 361 -1.41 -10.86 6.18
N VAL A 362 -1.74 -9.56 6.15
CA VAL A 362 -0.98 -8.54 6.88
C VAL A 362 -0.99 -8.82 8.38
N ALA A 363 -2.16 -9.11 8.98
CA ALA A 363 -2.27 -9.40 10.40
C ALA A 363 -1.44 -10.64 10.81
N SER A 364 -1.53 -11.73 10.02
CA SER A 364 -0.77 -12.96 10.28
C SER A 364 0.74 -12.76 10.12
N GLY A 365 1.17 -11.94 9.14
CA GLY A 365 2.57 -11.59 8.92
C GLY A 365 3.16 -10.85 10.12
N VAL A 366 2.50 -9.78 10.56
CA VAL A 366 2.90 -9.00 11.75
C VAL A 366 2.98 -9.90 13.00
N GLN A 367 1.96 -10.76 13.21
CA GLN A 367 1.94 -11.64 14.36
C GLN A 367 3.06 -12.71 14.29
N ALA A 368 3.32 -13.28 13.11
CA ALA A 368 4.42 -14.23 12.90
C ALA A 368 5.77 -13.56 13.17
N SER A 369 5.98 -12.34 12.65
CA SER A 369 7.18 -11.54 12.88
C SER A 369 7.40 -11.29 14.37
N ARG A 370 6.40 -10.78 15.09
CA ARG A 370 6.49 -10.54 16.54
C ARG A 370 6.86 -11.80 17.34
N ARG A 371 6.20 -12.93 17.05
CA ARG A 371 6.51 -14.20 17.73
C ARG A 371 7.92 -14.70 17.41
N LEU A 372 8.37 -14.53 16.19
CA LEU A 372 9.69 -15.01 15.77
C LEU A 372 10.81 -14.07 16.25
N ARG A 373 10.58 -12.76 16.37
CA ARG A 373 11.52 -11.78 16.94
C ARG A 373 11.97 -12.15 18.38
N THR A 374 11.13 -12.84 19.16
CA THR A 374 11.52 -13.32 20.50
C THR A 374 12.55 -14.45 20.45
N ARG A 375 12.73 -15.10 19.29
CA ARG A 375 13.65 -16.24 19.11
C ARG A 375 14.89 -15.90 18.27
N THR A 376 14.74 -14.97 17.31
CA THR A 376 15.84 -14.62 16.41
C THR A 376 15.73 -13.16 15.95
N PRO A 377 16.85 -12.40 15.91
CA PRO A 377 16.88 -11.05 15.38
C PRO A 377 16.64 -10.97 13.85
N ARG A 378 16.74 -12.12 13.14
CA ARG A 378 16.50 -12.27 11.70
C ARG A 378 15.03 -12.57 11.36
N ALA A 379 14.11 -12.39 12.30
CA ALA A 379 12.71 -12.79 12.17
C ALA A 379 12.03 -12.19 10.93
N ASP A 380 12.17 -10.89 10.71
CA ASP A 380 11.45 -10.16 9.67
C ASP A 380 11.75 -10.65 8.25
N PRO A 381 13.00 -10.70 7.81
CA PRO A 381 13.29 -11.20 6.48
C PRO A 381 12.97 -12.71 6.34
N LEU A 382 13.03 -13.50 7.43
CA LEU A 382 12.64 -14.91 7.38
C LEU A 382 11.13 -15.08 7.21
N VAL A 383 10.31 -14.25 7.85
CA VAL A 383 8.84 -14.27 7.66
C VAL A 383 8.49 -13.80 6.24
N CYS A 384 9.15 -12.75 5.73
CA CYS A 384 8.97 -12.31 4.35
C CYS A 384 9.35 -13.41 3.35
N ALA A 385 10.50 -14.06 3.55
CA ALA A 385 10.92 -15.18 2.72
C ALA A 385 9.93 -16.34 2.76
N ALA A 386 9.46 -16.72 3.94
CA ALA A 386 8.47 -17.78 4.10
C ALA A 386 7.14 -17.41 3.41
N GLY A 387 6.69 -16.16 3.54
CA GLY A 387 5.50 -15.67 2.86
C GLY A 387 5.57 -15.86 1.34
N LEU A 388 6.65 -15.37 0.70
CA LEU A 388 6.83 -15.53 -0.75
C LEU A 388 7.05 -16.98 -1.19
N LEU A 389 7.89 -17.74 -0.48
CA LEU A 389 8.17 -19.13 -0.83
C LEU A 389 6.96 -20.04 -0.64
N LEU A 390 6.08 -19.75 0.32
CA LEU A 390 4.82 -20.48 0.48
C LEU A 390 3.76 -20.00 -0.52
N SER A 391 3.73 -18.71 -0.89
CA SER A 391 2.78 -18.23 -1.90
C SER A 391 3.03 -18.84 -3.27
N ALA A 392 4.29 -19.06 -3.66
CA ALA A 392 4.68 -19.56 -4.98
C ALA A 392 4.03 -20.89 -5.37
N PRO A 393 4.08 -21.97 -4.57
CA PRO A 393 3.43 -23.24 -4.92
C PRO A 393 1.90 -23.12 -4.96
N PHE A 394 1.27 -22.31 -4.09
CA PHE A 394 -0.18 -22.13 -4.14
C PHE A 394 -0.61 -21.36 -5.39
N LEU A 395 0.12 -20.30 -5.77
CA LEU A 395 -0.14 -19.59 -7.03
C LEU A 395 0.07 -20.50 -8.25
N TYR A 396 1.14 -21.30 -8.23
CA TYR A 396 1.37 -22.31 -9.29
C TYR A 396 0.19 -23.29 -9.39
N LEU A 397 -0.25 -23.85 -8.27
CA LEU A 397 -1.38 -24.78 -8.23
C LEU A 397 -2.68 -24.10 -8.67
N ALA A 398 -2.91 -22.83 -8.28
CA ALA A 398 -4.07 -22.08 -8.74
C ALA A 398 -4.11 -21.97 -10.28
N ILE A 399 -2.96 -21.66 -10.89
CA ILE A 399 -2.85 -21.53 -12.35
C ILE A 399 -3.04 -22.88 -13.05
N VAL A 400 -2.48 -23.97 -12.52
CA VAL A 400 -2.56 -25.30 -13.15
C VAL A 400 -3.93 -25.93 -12.97
N PHE A 401 -4.55 -25.80 -11.78
CA PHE A 401 -5.85 -26.41 -11.50
C PHE A 401 -7.04 -25.62 -12.06
N ALA A 402 -6.82 -24.43 -12.62
CA ALA A 402 -7.88 -23.58 -13.15
C ALA A 402 -8.75 -24.26 -14.24
N GLU A 403 -8.20 -25.24 -14.96
CA GLU A 403 -8.93 -26.01 -15.98
C GLU A 403 -9.65 -27.23 -15.42
N ALA A 404 -9.23 -27.72 -14.24
CA ALA A 404 -9.73 -28.97 -13.68
C ALA A 404 -10.79 -28.74 -12.59
N SER A 405 -10.68 -27.68 -11.81
CA SER A 405 -11.59 -27.40 -10.69
C SER A 405 -11.54 -25.94 -10.26
N THR A 406 -12.61 -25.22 -10.53
CA THR A 406 -12.80 -23.81 -10.12
C THR A 406 -12.72 -23.64 -8.60
N VAL A 407 -13.28 -24.58 -7.82
CA VAL A 407 -13.22 -24.53 -6.34
C VAL A 407 -11.79 -24.67 -5.82
N ALA A 408 -11.02 -25.63 -6.36
CA ALA A 408 -9.62 -25.81 -5.97
C ALA A 408 -8.79 -24.56 -6.32
N THR A 409 -9.04 -23.96 -7.47
CA THR A 409 -8.41 -22.71 -7.89
C THR A 409 -8.64 -21.58 -6.90
N TYR A 410 -9.88 -21.35 -6.45
CA TYR A 410 -10.17 -20.32 -5.46
C TYR A 410 -9.50 -20.59 -4.11
N ILE A 411 -9.43 -21.85 -3.66
CA ILE A 411 -8.73 -22.22 -2.42
C ILE A 411 -7.23 -21.89 -2.55
N PHE A 412 -6.61 -22.25 -3.68
CA PHE A 412 -5.20 -21.98 -3.92
C PHE A 412 -4.91 -20.49 -4.08
N ILE A 413 -5.78 -19.72 -4.74
CA ILE A 413 -5.68 -18.24 -4.79
C ILE A 413 -5.75 -17.68 -3.39
N PHE A 414 -6.71 -18.09 -2.58
CA PHE A 414 -6.85 -17.62 -1.19
C PHE A 414 -5.56 -17.82 -0.39
N LEU A 415 -5.00 -19.04 -0.44
CA LEU A 415 -3.75 -19.34 0.28
C LEU A 415 -2.56 -18.57 -0.29
N GLY A 416 -2.44 -18.49 -1.62
CA GLY A 416 -1.37 -17.78 -2.30
C GLY A 416 -1.36 -16.29 -1.98
N GLU A 417 -2.52 -15.61 -2.08
CA GLU A 417 -2.66 -14.20 -1.76
C GLU A 417 -2.47 -13.92 -0.26
N MET A 418 -2.95 -14.81 0.62
CA MET A 418 -2.77 -14.65 2.05
C MET A 418 -1.26 -14.64 2.42
N PHE A 419 -0.49 -15.61 1.91
CA PHE A 419 0.95 -15.65 2.14
C PHE A 419 1.70 -14.49 1.48
N LEU A 420 1.29 -14.07 0.28
CA LEU A 420 1.84 -12.91 -0.40
C LEU A 420 1.64 -11.62 0.41
N SER A 421 0.45 -11.45 0.98
CA SER A 421 0.07 -10.26 1.75
C SER A 421 0.80 -10.13 3.09
N MET A 422 1.43 -11.19 3.61
CA MET A 422 2.22 -11.14 4.84
C MET A 422 3.42 -10.16 4.76
N ASN A 423 3.87 -9.83 3.56
CA ASN A 423 5.10 -9.06 3.36
C ASN A 423 4.94 -7.55 3.57
N TRP A 424 3.77 -6.97 3.30
CA TRP A 424 3.58 -5.53 3.18
C TRP A 424 4.04 -4.71 4.39
N ALA A 425 3.58 -5.06 5.58
CA ALA A 425 3.94 -4.33 6.80
C ALA A 425 5.38 -4.59 7.24
N ILE A 426 5.85 -5.84 7.10
CA ILE A 426 7.16 -6.24 7.60
C ILE A 426 8.30 -5.59 6.80
N VAL A 427 8.12 -5.42 5.48
CA VAL A 427 9.12 -4.78 4.62
C VAL A 427 9.34 -3.32 5.01
N ALA A 428 8.27 -2.59 5.34
CA ALA A 428 8.37 -1.23 5.84
C ALA A 428 9.16 -1.17 7.17
N ASP A 429 8.90 -2.11 8.09
CA ASP A 429 9.67 -2.23 9.33
C ASP A 429 11.15 -2.48 9.07
N ILE A 430 11.51 -3.42 8.17
CA ILE A 430 12.91 -3.70 7.81
C ILE A 430 13.63 -2.42 7.40
N LEU A 431 13.04 -1.63 6.50
CA LEU A 431 13.61 -0.38 6.05
C LEU A 431 13.92 0.58 7.22
N LEU A 432 12.97 0.72 8.15
CA LEU A 432 13.08 1.68 9.25
C LEU A 432 14.24 1.38 10.21
N TYR A 433 14.62 0.12 10.44
CA TYR A 433 15.69 -0.19 11.36
C TYR A 433 17.04 -0.54 10.72
N VAL A 434 17.10 -0.79 9.39
CA VAL A 434 18.38 -1.00 8.69
C VAL A 434 18.97 0.31 8.13
N VAL A 435 18.18 1.40 8.12
CA VAL A 435 18.59 2.70 7.57
C VAL A 435 18.68 3.75 8.68
N ALA A 436 19.77 4.53 8.67
CA ALA A 436 19.95 5.63 9.62
C ALA A 436 18.79 6.62 9.56
N PRO A 437 18.32 7.17 10.72
CA PRO A 437 17.15 8.04 10.79
C PRO A 437 17.15 9.22 9.82
N THR A 438 18.32 9.81 9.56
CA THR A 438 18.51 10.95 8.65
C THR A 438 18.25 10.61 7.16
N ARG A 439 18.25 9.32 6.78
CA ARG A 439 18.14 8.83 5.40
C ARG A 439 16.90 7.98 5.13
N ARG A 440 16.03 7.77 6.13
CA ARG A 440 14.84 6.89 6.01
C ARG A 440 13.88 7.34 4.93
N SER A 441 13.57 8.63 4.84
CA SER A 441 12.67 9.16 3.82
C SER A 441 13.20 8.99 2.40
N THR A 442 14.52 9.17 2.19
CA THR A 442 15.17 8.92 0.90
C THR A 442 15.15 7.43 0.55
N ALA A 443 15.39 6.56 1.52
CA ALA A 443 15.34 5.11 1.34
C ALA A 443 13.93 4.64 0.99
N GLU A 444 12.90 5.13 1.68
CA GLU A 444 11.50 4.80 1.41
C GLU A 444 11.09 5.24 0.01
N ALA A 445 11.41 6.49 -0.37
CA ALA A 445 11.15 6.98 -1.71
C ALA A 445 11.84 6.14 -2.79
N LEU A 446 13.10 5.77 -2.58
CA LEU A 446 13.86 4.94 -3.52
C LEU A 446 13.28 3.52 -3.61
N GLN A 447 12.92 2.90 -2.48
CA GLN A 447 12.28 1.58 -2.46
C GLN A 447 10.93 1.61 -3.20
N ILE A 448 10.10 2.61 -2.96
CA ILE A 448 8.82 2.79 -3.66
C ILE A 448 9.04 2.93 -5.17
N VAL A 449 9.94 3.80 -5.60
CA VAL A 449 10.21 3.99 -7.04
C VAL A 449 10.69 2.70 -7.70
N ILE A 450 11.65 1.98 -7.10
CA ILE A 450 12.18 0.74 -7.66
C ILE A 450 11.10 -0.34 -7.70
N SER A 451 10.35 -0.52 -6.61
CA SER A 451 9.33 -1.57 -6.52
C SER A 451 8.14 -1.31 -7.45
N HIS A 452 7.71 -0.06 -7.62
CA HIS A 452 6.66 0.26 -8.57
C HIS A 452 7.15 0.19 -10.03
N LEU A 453 8.33 0.71 -10.34
CA LEU A 453 8.85 0.71 -11.71
C LEU A 453 9.09 -0.71 -12.25
N LEU A 454 9.77 -1.54 -11.48
CA LEU A 454 10.14 -2.91 -11.87
C LEU A 454 9.08 -3.95 -11.47
N GLY A 455 8.19 -3.60 -10.54
CA GLY A 455 7.12 -4.45 -10.05
C GLY A 455 5.81 -4.19 -10.77
N ASP A 456 4.87 -3.56 -10.10
CA ASP A 456 3.46 -3.47 -10.51
C ASP A 456 3.19 -2.55 -11.72
N ALA A 457 4.12 -1.63 -12.07
CA ALA A 457 3.99 -0.87 -13.32
C ALA A 457 4.33 -1.70 -14.55
N GLY A 458 5.43 -2.47 -14.49
CA GLY A 458 5.91 -3.23 -15.65
C GLY A 458 5.26 -4.59 -15.82
N SER A 459 4.86 -5.23 -14.72
CA SER A 459 4.41 -6.63 -14.75
C SER A 459 3.13 -6.89 -15.53
N PRO A 460 2.07 -6.06 -15.49
CA PRO A 460 0.86 -6.32 -16.27
C PRO A 460 1.13 -6.32 -17.78
N TYR A 461 1.91 -5.34 -18.25
CA TYR A 461 2.31 -5.26 -19.65
C TYR A 461 3.20 -6.44 -20.07
N LEU A 462 4.19 -6.78 -19.24
CA LEU A 462 5.09 -7.90 -19.52
C LEU A 462 4.36 -9.23 -19.64
N ILE A 463 3.44 -9.53 -18.73
CA ILE A 463 2.58 -10.73 -18.78
C ILE A 463 1.75 -10.74 -20.07
N GLY A 464 1.15 -9.60 -20.45
CA GLY A 464 0.37 -9.48 -21.67
C GLY A 464 1.20 -9.72 -22.92
N VAL A 465 2.37 -9.10 -23.05
CA VAL A 465 3.28 -9.30 -24.20
C VAL A 465 3.78 -10.75 -24.30
N ILE A 466 4.10 -11.38 -23.17
CA ILE A 466 4.48 -12.80 -23.15
C ILE A 466 3.29 -13.65 -23.61
N SER A 467 2.08 -13.36 -23.12
CA SER A 467 0.86 -14.06 -23.56
C SER A 467 0.66 -13.97 -25.06
N ASP A 468 0.75 -12.76 -25.62
CA ASP A 468 0.61 -12.54 -27.07
C ASP A 468 1.70 -13.26 -27.87
N SER A 469 2.94 -13.27 -27.39
CA SER A 469 4.06 -13.96 -28.05
C SER A 469 3.92 -15.49 -28.05
N LEU A 470 3.25 -16.04 -27.03
CA LEU A 470 2.97 -17.47 -26.92
C LEU A 470 1.72 -17.91 -27.67
N ARG A 471 0.87 -16.96 -28.08
CA ARG A 471 -0.39 -17.24 -28.78
C ARG A 471 -0.13 -17.70 -30.21
N LYS A 472 -0.52 -18.95 -30.53
CA LYS A 472 -0.31 -19.54 -31.86
C LYS A 472 -1.49 -19.33 -32.81
N SER A 473 -2.68 -19.02 -32.30
CA SER A 473 -3.89 -18.77 -33.08
C SER A 473 -4.89 -17.97 -32.24
N ASP A 474 -5.88 -17.36 -32.90
CA ASP A 474 -6.93 -16.58 -32.21
C ASP A 474 -8.01 -17.46 -31.57
N SER A 475 -7.81 -18.78 -31.53
CA SER A 475 -8.74 -19.70 -30.87
C SER A 475 -8.75 -19.43 -29.35
N PHE A 476 -9.93 -19.66 -28.74
CA PHE A 476 -10.11 -19.47 -27.30
C PHE A 476 -9.17 -20.34 -26.47
N LEU A 477 -8.84 -21.54 -26.93
CA LEU A 477 -7.83 -22.43 -26.37
C LEU A 477 -6.49 -21.67 -26.17
N TRP A 478 -6.02 -20.98 -27.20
CA TRP A 478 -4.74 -20.30 -27.15
C TRP A 478 -4.80 -19.02 -26.35
N GLN A 479 -5.94 -18.33 -26.27
CA GLN A 479 -6.13 -17.18 -25.39
C GLN A 479 -6.01 -17.59 -23.93
N PHE A 480 -6.55 -18.74 -23.52
CA PHE A 480 -6.41 -19.28 -22.19
C PHE A 480 -4.98 -19.78 -21.92
N ARG A 481 -4.44 -20.66 -22.80
CA ARG A 481 -3.13 -21.30 -22.59
C ARG A 481 -1.97 -20.33 -22.60
N SER A 482 -1.97 -19.32 -23.47
CA SER A 482 -0.91 -18.31 -23.50
C SER A 482 -0.87 -17.49 -22.21
N LEU A 483 -2.04 -17.06 -21.71
CA LEU A 483 -2.12 -16.34 -20.45
C LEU A 483 -1.75 -17.25 -19.26
N GLN A 484 -2.19 -18.52 -19.25
CA GLN A 484 -1.82 -19.50 -18.24
C GLN A 484 -0.30 -19.65 -18.13
N LEU A 485 0.38 -19.83 -19.27
CA LEU A 485 1.83 -20.00 -19.31
C LEU A 485 2.59 -18.71 -18.90
N SER A 486 2.09 -17.53 -19.30
CA SER A 486 2.71 -16.27 -18.93
C SER A 486 2.59 -15.99 -17.43
N LEU A 487 1.47 -16.33 -16.79
CA LEU A 487 1.26 -16.15 -15.36
C LEU A 487 2.15 -17.07 -14.49
N LEU A 488 2.69 -18.17 -15.02
CA LEU A 488 3.67 -19.00 -14.31
C LEU A 488 4.93 -18.20 -13.93
N LEU A 489 5.23 -17.12 -14.66
CA LEU A 489 6.31 -16.20 -14.32
C LEU A 489 6.12 -15.61 -12.92
N CYS A 490 4.88 -15.37 -12.47
CA CYS A 490 4.59 -14.85 -11.13
C CYS A 490 5.09 -15.81 -10.03
N SER A 491 4.86 -17.12 -10.19
CA SER A 491 5.36 -18.13 -9.24
C SER A 491 6.89 -18.19 -9.22
N PHE A 492 7.54 -18.07 -10.37
CA PHE A 492 9.00 -18.01 -10.46
C PHE A 492 9.55 -16.74 -9.75
N VAL A 493 8.98 -15.57 -10.04
CA VAL A 493 9.39 -14.30 -9.42
C VAL A 493 9.17 -14.34 -7.90
N ALA A 494 8.10 -14.97 -7.41
CA ALA A 494 7.88 -15.15 -5.97
C ALA A 494 9.01 -15.97 -5.32
N VAL A 495 9.48 -17.04 -5.96
CA VAL A 495 10.61 -17.84 -5.46
C VAL A 495 11.89 -17.01 -5.43
N VAL A 496 12.18 -16.25 -6.49
CA VAL A 496 13.36 -15.37 -6.56
C VAL A 496 13.29 -14.30 -5.46
N GLY A 497 12.13 -13.68 -5.25
CA GLY A 497 11.91 -12.70 -4.17
C GLY A 497 12.10 -13.30 -2.78
N GLY A 498 11.62 -14.52 -2.56
CA GLY A 498 11.89 -15.29 -1.33
C GLY A 498 13.39 -15.51 -1.12
N GLY A 499 14.14 -15.78 -2.19
CA GLY A 499 15.61 -15.87 -2.16
C GLY A 499 16.28 -14.55 -1.75
N PHE A 500 15.80 -13.40 -2.25
CA PHE A 500 16.31 -12.09 -1.84
C PHE A 500 16.06 -11.81 -0.35
N PHE A 501 14.90 -12.17 0.19
CA PHE A 501 14.64 -12.04 1.62
C PHE A 501 15.47 -13.00 2.47
N LEU A 502 15.74 -14.23 2.02
CA LEU A 502 16.68 -15.13 2.69
C LEU A 502 18.10 -14.54 2.70
N ALA A 503 18.52 -13.94 1.58
CA ALA A 503 19.80 -13.24 1.52
C ALA A 503 19.83 -12.01 2.46
N THR A 504 18.73 -11.26 2.57
CA THR A 504 18.60 -10.16 3.54
C THR A 504 18.87 -10.63 4.96
N ALA A 505 18.38 -11.82 5.34
CA ALA A 505 18.59 -12.38 6.67
C ALA A 505 20.08 -12.61 7.04
N LEU A 506 20.98 -12.67 6.05
CA LEU A 506 22.41 -12.82 6.30
C LEU A 506 23.08 -11.52 6.76
N PHE A 507 22.59 -10.37 6.30
CA PHE A 507 23.23 -9.07 6.51
C PHE A 507 22.49 -8.19 7.53
N ILE A 508 21.24 -8.50 7.86
CA ILE A 508 20.32 -7.64 8.60
C ILE A 508 20.84 -7.21 9.97
N GLU A 509 21.53 -8.11 10.69
CA GLU A 509 22.09 -7.79 12.01
C GLU A 509 23.21 -6.75 11.91
N GLN A 510 24.11 -6.90 10.93
CA GLN A 510 25.22 -5.97 10.73
C GLN A 510 24.73 -4.57 10.30
N ASP A 511 23.76 -4.54 9.39
CA ASP A 511 23.26 -3.26 8.87
C ASP A 511 22.39 -2.54 9.89
N ARG A 512 21.63 -3.28 10.71
CA ARG A 512 20.92 -2.76 11.88
C ARG A 512 21.89 -2.16 12.89
N ASP A 513 22.93 -2.89 13.29
CA ASP A 513 23.95 -2.39 14.21
C ASP A 513 24.67 -1.14 13.69
N ARG A 514 24.88 -1.05 12.37
CA ARG A 514 25.43 0.18 11.75
C ARG A 514 24.46 1.35 11.82
N ALA A 515 23.19 1.11 11.57
CA ALA A 515 22.16 2.15 11.63
C ALA A 515 21.96 2.67 13.06
N GLU A 516 22.02 1.80 14.07
CA GLU A 516 21.92 2.15 15.49
C GLU A 516 23.16 2.91 16.01
N ARG A 517 24.36 2.58 15.50
CA ARG A 517 25.62 3.26 15.86
C ARG A 517 25.91 4.53 15.07
N TYR A 518 25.04 4.87 14.14
CA TYR A 518 25.25 6.08 13.33
C TYR A 518 25.17 7.34 14.18
N VAL A 519 26.31 8.02 14.33
CA VAL A 519 26.42 9.34 14.92
C VAL A 519 26.70 10.32 13.79
N PRO A 520 25.88 11.36 13.56
CA PRO A 520 26.18 12.38 12.57
C PRO A 520 27.55 13.02 12.89
N THR A 521 28.51 12.97 11.95
CA THR A 521 29.81 13.64 12.09
C THR A 521 29.77 14.98 11.39
N ASP A 522 30.41 16.01 11.97
CA ASP A 522 30.50 17.38 11.44
C ASP A 522 31.21 17.46 10.07
N ASP A 523 31.85 16.39 9.62
CA ASP A 523 32.58 16.29 8.35
C ASP A 523 31.70 15.89 7.14
N GLU A 524 30.42 15.59 7.31
CA GLU A 524 29.54 15.37 6.17
C GLU A 524 29.21 16.72 5.50
N PRO A 525 29.39 16.87 4.16
CA PRO A 525 29.20 18.14 3.47
C PRO A 525 27.78 18.65 3.59
N ILE A 526 27.59 19.78 4.25
CA ILE A 526 26.31 20.47 4.40
C ILE A 526 25.89 20.97 3.02
N VAL A 527 24.80 20.44 2.47
CA VAL A 527 24.17 20.98 1.27
C VAL A 527 23.26 22.13 1.69
N VAL A 528 23.82 23.32 1.69
CA VAL A 528 23.02 24.55 1.81
C VAL A 528 22.21 24.69 0.51
N PRO A 529 20.86 24.80 0.56
CA PRO A 529 20.08 25.12 -0.63
C PRO A 529 20.61 26.45 -1.21
N LYS A 530 20.99 26.47 -2.45
CA LYS A 530 21.38 27.69 -3.16
C LYS A 530 20.14 28.61 -3.29
N SER A 531 19.80 29.37 -2.23
CA SER A 531 19.09 30.62 -2.42
C SER A 531 20.13 31.59 -2.99
N GLY A 532 19.86 32.12 -4.19
CA GLY A 532 20.82 32.92 -4.93
C GLY A 532 21.43 34.05 -4.13
N ARG A 533 22.67 33.88 -3.76
CA ARG A 533 23.79 34.82 -3.71
C ARG A 533 24.92 34.19 -2.87
N SER A 534 25.99 33.91 -3.54
CA SER A 534 27.27 33.48 -2.94
C SER A 534 27.80 34.57 -2.00
N THR A 535 27.90 34.25 -0.72
CA THR A 535 28.94 34.83 0.16
C THR A 535 29.46 33.68 1.01
N ARG A 536 30.66 33.23 0.69
CA ARG A 536 31.46 32.34 1.54
C ARG A 536 31.79 33.13 2.83
N VAL A 537 31.28 32.68 3.96
CA VAL A 537 31.74 33.10 5.27
C VAL A 537 32.79 32.10 5.73
N PRO A 538 34.05 32.50 5.99
CA PRO A 538 35.06 31.59 6.52
C PRO A 538 34.73 31.29 8.00
N VAL A 539 34.68 30.01 8.33
CA VAL A 539 34.59 29.51 9.71
C VAL A 539 35.99 29.70 10.34
N SER A 540 36.23 30.87 10.86
CA SER A 540 37.36 31.16 11.76
C SER A 540 37.05 32.45 12.50
N SER A 541 36.27 32.39 13.55
CA SER A 541 36.22 33.34 14.68
C SER A 541 34.87 33.26 15.40
N VAL A 542 34.71 32.28 16.28
CA VAL A 542 33.95 32.43 17.52
C VAL A 542 34.66 31.56 18.57
N LEU A 543 35.74 32.11 19.08
CA LEU A 543 36.25 31.88 20.42
C LEU A 543 36.28 33.29 21.07
N ILE A 544 35.25 33.59 21.84
CA ILE A 544 35.27 34.30 23.13
C ILE A 544 33.85 34.18 23.68
#